data_14518ce77304c29b8e1bcaa2654b8b23
#
_entry.id   14518ce77304c29b8e1bcaa2654b8b23
#
_cell.length_a   1.000
_cell.length_b   1.000
_cell.length_c   1.000
_cell.angle_alpha   90.00
_cell.angle_beta   90.00
_cell.angle_gamma   90.00
#
_symmetry.space_group_name_H-M   'P 1'
#
loop_
_entity.id
_entity.type
_entity.pdbx_description
1 polymer ?
#
loop_
_entity_poly.entity_id
_entity_poly.type
_entity_poly.pdbx_seq_one_letter_code
_entity_poly.pdbx_strand_id
1 'polypeptide(L)'
;MENVAVEQIEWLLYPFIPYGKVTIIQGDPGEGKTTMVLQIIAKLTKGESVLSNKDVEEKQEEQAREPVNVIYQTAEDGLGDTIKPRLLAAGADCSKVLVIDDSELPLTMLDERLEQAIRETQSRLVVLDLIQSFLGAEVDMHRANEIRPLMKRVSVLAEKYHCAVILIGHMNKNSAGKSSYRGLGSIDFQAAARSVLIVGRVKNEPEIRVVCHVKSSLASEGKSIAFRLDKESGFEWIGEYDISADDLLSGNCRGQKTKGAKEFLLEMLADGTVEQNAILKEAESRGIKGKHSGVQRNRLVFSQKRQGIAGHGCCRNKSTW
;
A
#
# COMPACT_ATOMS: atom_id res chain seq x y z
N MET A 1 -11.80 24.70 -21.05
CA MET A 1 -12.18 24.17 -19.71
C MET A 1 -13.70 24.12 -19.52
N GLU A 2 -14.44 25.12 -20.00
CA GLU A 2 -15.91 25.21 -19.84
C GLU A 2 -16.66 23.96 -20.41
N ASN A 3 -16.13 23.33 -21.46
CA ASN A 3 -16.73 22.16 -22.10
C ASN A 3 -16.16 20.80 -21.61
N VAL A 4 -15.34 20.81 -20.56
CA VAL A 4 -14.78 19.58 -19.99
C VAL A 4 -15.70 19.10 -18.87
N ALA A 5 -16.25 17.90 -19.03
CA ALA A 5 -17.06 17.27 -17.99
C ALA A 5 -16.21 16.93 -16.77
N VAL A 6 -16.78 17.10 -15.58
CA VAL A 6 -16.15 16.66 -14.33
C VAL A 6 -16.35 15.15 -14.22
N GLU A 7 -15.25 14.43 -14.10
CA GLU A 7 -15.25 12.97 -13.91
C GLU A 7 -14.84 12.67 -12.45
N GLN A 8 -15.54 11.73 -11.83
CA GLN A 8 -15.15 11.20 -10.54
C GLN A 8 -14.10 10.09 -10.73
N ILE A 9 -13.13 10.04 -9.82
CA ILE A 9 -12.12 8.98 -9.83
C ILE A 9 -12.72 7.73 -9.23
N GLU A 10 -12.76 6.67 -10.03
CA GLU A 10 -13.10 5.33 -9.55
C GLU A 10 -11.86 4.63 -9.00
N TRP A 11 -12.05 3.77 -8.00
CA TRP A 11 -10.99 3.07 -7.32
C TRP A 11 -11.18 1.56 -7.37
N LEU A 12 -10.12 0.87 -7.75
CA LEU A 12 -10.01 -0.57 -7.56
C LEU A 12 -9.86 -0.88 -6.06
N LEU A 13 -8.98 -0.13 -5.41
CA LEU A 13 -8.72 -0.17 -3.96
C LEU A 13 -8.48 1.26 -3.46
N TYR A 14 -9.45 1.86 -2.77
CA TYR A 14 -9.32 3.21 -2.22
C TYR A 14 -8.45 3.22 -0.96
N PRO A 15 -7.55 4.20 -0.80
CA PRO A 15 -7.12 5.22 -1.74
C PRO A 15 -5.83 4.82 -2.50
N PHE A 16 -5.56 3.54 -2.65
CA PHE A 16 -4.27 2.98 -3.10
C PHE A 16 -4.17 2.79 -4.61
N ILE A 17 -5.21 2.23 -5.25
CA ILE A 17 -5.17 1.82 -6.65
C ILE A 17 -6.38 2.41 -7.40
N PRO A 18 -6.19 3.52 -8.14
CA PRO A 18 -7.25 4.12 -8.95
C PRO A 18 -7.41 3.42 -10.31
N TYR A 19 -8.63 3.35 -10.82
CA TYR A 19 -8.87 3.01 -12.23
C TYR A 19 -8.42 4.11 -13.17
N GLY A 20 -8.08 3.75 -14.41
CA GLY A 20 -7.62 4.69 -15.44
C GLY A 20 -6.24 5.30 -15.15
N LYS A 21 -5.48 4.78 -14.21
CA LYS A 21 -4.20 5.33 -13.80
C LYS A 21 -3.17 4.24 -13.51
N VAL A 22 -1.90 4.68 -13.42
CA VAL A 22 -0.76 3.81 -13.10
C VAL A 22 -0.45 3.89 -11.61
N THR A 23 -0.35 2.73 -10.97
CA THR A 23 0.14 2.51 -9.61
C THR A 23 1.45 1.74 -9.66
N ILE A 24 2.46 2.20 -8.95
CA ILE A 24 3.72 1.48 -8.76
C ILE A 24 3.70 0.83 -7.38
N ILE A 25 4.03 -0.46 -7.33
CA ILE A 25 4.24 -1.21 -6.09
C ILE A 25 5.72 -1.61 -6.03
N GLN A 26 6.44 -1.08 -5.06
CA GLN A 26 7.87 -1.31 -4.91
C GLN A 26 8.21 -1.87 -3.53
N GLY A 27 9.37 -2.50 -3.42
CA GLY A 27 9.89 -3.09 -2.18
C GLY A 27 11.03 -4.04 -2.47
N ASP A 28 11.76 -4.46 -1.43
CA ASP A 28 12.85 -5.41 -1.59
C ASP A 28 12.35 -6.78 -2.07
N PRO A 29 13.21 -7.62 -2.68
CA PRO A 29 12.86 -9.01 -3.01
C PRO A 29 12.37 -9.78 -1.78
N GLY A 30 11.35 -10.61 -1.96
CA GLY A 30 10.80 -11.44 -0.87
C GLY A 30 9.86 -10.72 0.11
N GLU A 31 9.54 -9.44 -0.11
CA GLU A 31 8.61 -8.69 0.74
C GLU A 31 7.11 -8.96 0.46
N GLY A 32 6.80 -9.87 -0.45
CA GLY A 32 5.43 -10.33 -0.70
C GLY A 32 4.61 -9.47 -1.67
N LYS A 33 5.24 -8.61 -2.48
CA LYS A 33 4.58 -7.77 -3.49
C LYS A 33 3.70 -8.57 -4.44
N THR A 34 4.30 -9.55 -5.14
CA THR A 34 3.62 -10.45 -6.06
C THR A 34 2.48 -11.20 -5.36
N THR A 35 2.74 -11.79 -4.19
CA THR A 35 1.71 -12.52 -3.43
C THR A 35 0.51 -11.63 -3.10
N MET A 36 0.75 -10.40 -2.62
CA MET A 36 -0.31 -9.44 -2.34
C MET A 36 -1.13 -9.10 -3.59
N VAL A 37 -0.47 -8.86 -4.74
CA VAL A 37 -1.18 -8.56 -5.99
C VAL A 37 -2.00 -9.77 -6.48
N LEU A 38 -1.49 -10.99 -6.34
CA LEU A 38 -2.26 -12.21 -6.67
C LEU A 38 -3.50 -12.37 -5.77
N GLN A 39 -3.43 -11.96 -4.49
CA GLN A 39 -4.60 -11.93 -3.60
C GLN A 39 -5.63 -10.88 -4.04
N ILE A 40 -5.18 -9.71 -4.49
CA ILE A 40 -6.06 -8.69 -5.08
C ILE A 40 -6.74 -9.25 -6.33
N ILE A 41 -5.99 -9.87 -7.23
CA ILE A 41 -6.51 -10.51 -8.44
C ILE A 41 -7.57 -11.57 -8.09
N ALA A 42 -7.29 -12.42 -7.09
CA ALA A 42 -8.23 -13.45 -6.68
C ALA A 42 -9.60 -12.88 -6.26
N LYS A 43 -9.59 -11.78 -5.52
CA LYS A 43 -10.82 -11.07 -5.13
C LYS A 43 -11.55 -10.48 -6.33
N LEU A 44 -10.82 -9.78 -7.20
CA LEU A 44 -11.38 -9.12 -8.38
C LEU A 44 -12.02 -10.08 -9.38
N THR A 45 -11.39 -11.24 -9.61
CA THR A 45 -11.90 -12.26 -10.53
C THR A 45 -13.21 -12.88 -10.06
N LYS A 46 -13.56 -12.73 -8.78
CA LYS A 46 -14.81 -13.18 -8.17
C LYS A 46 -15.83 -12.05 -7.92
N GLY A 47 -15.46 -10.79 -8.19
CA GLY A 47 -16.29 -9.66 -7.85
C GLY A 47 -16.34 -9.35 -6.34
N GLU A 48 -15.37 -9.85 -5.59
CA GLU A 48 -15.27 -9.61 -4.15
C GLU A 48 -14.51 -8.32 -3.83
N SER A 49 -14.82 -7.70 -2.69
CA SER A 49 -14.03 -6.58 -2.17
C SER A 49 -12.64 -7.04 -1.76
N VAL A 50 -11.61 -6.25 -2.09
CA VAL A 50 -10.21 -6.57 -1.75
C VAL A 50 -10.00 -6.55 -0.23
N LEU A 51 -10.56 -5.53 0.43
CA LEU A 51 -10.57 -5.40 1.89
C LEU A 51 -12.01 -5.46 2.37
N SER A 52 -12.25 -6.12 3.48
CA SER A 52 -13.57 -6.15 4.11
C SER A 52 -13.79 -4.88 4.95
N ASN A 53 -15.05 -4.54 5.25
CA ASN A 53 -15.39 -3.43 6.15
C ASN A 53 -14.86 -3.61 7.59
N LYS A 54 -14.33 -4.81 7.92
CA LYS A 54 -13.65 -5.08 9.19
C LYS A 54 -12.18 -4.66 9.16
N ASP A 55 -11.60 -4.55 7.96
CA ASP A 55 -10.18 -4.27 7.76
C ASP A 55 -9.88 -2.77 7.65
N VAL A 56 -10.93 -1.93 7.43
CA VAL A 56 -10.82 -0.47 7.30
C VAL A 56 -11.90 0.23 8.11
N GLU A 57 -11.54 1.33 8.79
CA GLU A 57 -12.47 2.14 9.59
C GLU A 57 -13.50 2.88 8.72
N GLU A 58 -13.13 3.28 7.50
CA GLU A 58 -14.03 3.92 6.55
C GLU A 58 -14.91 2.85 5.88
N LYS A 59 -16.18 2.86 6.22
CA LYS A 59 -17.20 1.99 5.59
C LYS A 59 -17.27 2.34 4.10
N GLN A 60 -16.57 1.57 3.28
CA GLN A 60 -16.89 1.51 1.86
C GLN A 60 -18.19 0.73 1.72
N GLU A 61 -19.16 1.27 0.96
CA GLU A 61 -20.34 0.50 0.61
C GLU A 61 -19.86 -0.78 -0.09
N GLU A 62 -20.23 -1.93 0.45
CA GLU A 62 -20.01 -3.23 -0.19
C GLU A 62 -20.96 -3.32 -1.41
N GLN A 63 -20.61 -2.60 -2.46
CA GLN A 63 -21.24 -2.84 -3.76
C GLN A 63 -20.70 -4.16 -4.28
N ALA A 64 -21.62 -5.10 -4.53
CA ALA A 64 -21.30 -6.31 -5.27
C ALA A 64 -20.68 -5.88 -6.61
N ARG A 65 -19.39 -6.16 -6.78
CA ARG A 65 -18.65 -5.85 -8.01
C ARG A 65 -18.85 -7.00 -8.98
N GLU A 66 -18.95 -6.68 -10.26
CA GLU A 66 -18.91 -7.76 -11.25
C GLU A 66 -17.47 -8.33 -11.33
N PRO A 67 -17.35 -9.67 -11.48
CA PRO A 67 -16.06 -10.30 -11.74
C PRO A 67 -15.42 -9.71 -12.97
N VAL A 68 -14.13 -9.35 -12.88
CA VAL A 68 -13.40 -8.67 -13.97
C VAL A 68 -12.28 -9.53 -14.54
N ASN A 69 -11.96 -9.32 -15.80
CA ASN A 69 -10.78 -9.87 -16.44
C ASN A 69 -9.53 -9.08 -16.04
N VAL A 70 -8.43 -9.81 -15.87
CA VAL A 70 -7.13 -9.28 -15.45
C VAL A 70 -6.07 -9.78 -16.42
N ILE A 71 -5.21 -8.89 -16.91
CA ILE A 71 -3.98 -9.27 -17.62
C ILE A 71 -2.86 -9.28 -16.57
N TYR A 72 -2.22 -10.43 -16.40
CA TYR A 72 -1.08 -10.59 -15.52
C TYR A 72 0.12 -11.07 -16.32
N GLN A 73 1.15 -10.24 -16.39
CA GLN A 73 2.36 -10.55 -17.14
C GLN A 73 3.56 -10.59 -16.19
N THR A 74 4.34 -11.66 -16.25
CA THR A 74 5.56 -11.85 -15.47
C THR A 74 6.67 -12.37 -16.34
N ALA A 75 7.90 -11.97 -16.00
CA ALA A 75 9.11 -12.44 -16.68
C ALA A 75 10.08 -13.16 -15.71
N GLU A 76 9.75 -13.26 -14.43
CA GLU A 76 10.61 -13.92 -13.44
C GLU A 76 10.04 -15.29 -13.00
N ASP A 77 8.74 -15.33 -12.70
CA ASP A 77 8.09 -16.50 -12.16
C ASP A 77 7.43 -17.33 -13.27
N GLY A 78 7.60 -18.66 -13.23
CA GLY A 78 6.93 -19.57 -14.15
C GLY A 78 5.41 -19.56 -13.96
N LEU A 79 4.68 -19.50 -15.08
CA LEU A 79 3.21 -19.45 -15.04
C LEU A 79 2.60 -20.72 -14.48
N GLY A 80 3.14 -21.89 -14.88
CA GLY A 80 2.57 -23.20 -14.53
C GLY A 80 2.96 -23.72 -13.16
N ASP A 81 4.17 -23.46 -12.73
CA ASP A 81 4.76 -23.98 -11.50
C ASP A 81 4.67 -23.01 -10.32
N THR A 82 4.53 -21.73 -10.58
CA THR A 82 4.55 -20.70 -9.54
C THR A 82 3.26 -19.85 -9.49
N ILE A 83 2.92 -19.18 -10.59
CA ILE A 83 1.83 -18.19 -10.59
C ILE A 83 0.45 -18.86 -10.48
N LYS A 84 0.17 -19.83 -11.36
CA LYS A 84 -1.12 -20.54 -11.35
C LYS A 84 -1.40 -21.26 -10.03
N PRO A 85 -0.45 -21.99 -9.42
CA PRO A 85 -0.66 -22.57 -8.09
C PRO A 85 -0.97 -21.52 -7.01
N ARG A 86 -0.30 -20.35 -7.03
CA ARG A 86 -0.55 -19.26 -6.07
C ARG A 86 -1.93 -18.63 -6.30
N LEU A 87 -2.36 -18.43 -7.54
CA LEU A 87 -3.71 -17.93 -7.87
C LEU A 87 -4.79 -18.91 -7.39
N LEU A 88 -4.62 -20.20 -7.63
CA LEU A 88 -5.54 -21.23 -7.14
C LEU A 88 -5.59 -21.26 -5.62
N ALA A 89 -4.46 -21.19 -4.94
CA ALA A 89 -4.39 -21.12 -3.47
C ALA A 89 -5.06 -19.85 -2.91
N ALA A 90 -4.95 -18.72 -3.63
CA ALA A 90 -5.68 -17.49 -3.32
C ALA A 90 -7.17 -17.56 -3.63
N GLY A 91 -7.62 -18.61 -4.33
CA GLY A 91 -8.99 -18.84 -4.72
C GLY A 91 -9.45 -18.02 -5.93
N ALA A 92 -8.55 -17.63 -6.83
CA ALA A 92 -8.86 -16.90 -8.05
C ALA A 92 -9.70 -17.71 -9.04
N ASP A 93 -10.56 -17.05 -9.79
CA ASP A 93 -11.08 -17.59 -11.05
C ASP A 93 -10.02 -17.42 -12.15
N CYS A 94 -9.22 -18.46 -12.36
CA CYS A 94 -8.14 -18.43 -13.34
C CYS A 94 -8.62 -18.27 -14.80
N SER A 95 -9.90 -18.46 -15.10
CA SER A 95 -10.44 -18.22 -16.46
C SER A 95 -10.48 -16.72 -16.80
N LYS A 96 -10.43 -15.87 -15.79
CA LYS A 96 -10.41 -14.42 -15.89
C LYS A 96 -9.00 -13.82 -15.77
N VAL A 97 -7.98 -14.64 -15.53
CA VAL A 97 -6.58 -14.21 -15.51
C VAL A 97 -5.92 -14.56 -16.83
N LEU A 98 -5.61 -13.54 -17.60
CA LEU A 98 -5.15 -13.64 -18.96
C LEU A 98 -3.67 -13.31 -19.04
N VAL A 99 -2.96 -13.99 -19.94
CA VAL A 99 -1.54 -13.78 -20.19
C VAL A 99 -1.35 -13.55 -21.69
N ILE A 100 -0.50 -12.60 -22.04
CA ILE A 100 -0.08 -12.38 -23.43
C ILE A 100 1.07 -13.33 -23.72
N ASP A 101 0.98 -14.08 -24.79
CA ASP A 101 2.08 -14.95 -25.22
C ASP A 101 3.27 -14.10 -25.69
N ASP A 102 4.37 -14.20 -24.99
CA ASP A 102 5.63 -13.52 -25.22
C ASP A 102 6.82 -14.48 -25.37
N SER A 103 6.53 -15.77 -25.61
CA SER A 103 7.52 -16.82 -25.75
C SER A 103 8.47 -16.65 -26.92
N GLU A 104 7.97 -16.14 -28.06
CA GLU A 104 8.79 -15.88 -29.26
C GLU A 104 9.34 -14.45 -29.29
N LEU A 105 8.54 -13.49 -28.84
CA LEU A 105 8.90 -12.06 -28.83
C LEU A 105 8.58 -11.46 -27.45
N PRO A 106 9.61 -11.08 -26.67
CA PRO A 106 9.40 -10.47 -25.35
C PRO A 106 8.47 -9.27 -25.42
N LEU A 107 7.51 -9.21 -24.49
CA LEU A 107 6.57 -8.11 -24.40
C LEU A 107 7.25 -6.86 -23.81
N THR A 108 6.96 -5.69 -24.37
CA THR A 108 7.37 -4.41 -23.83
C THR A 108 6.18 -3.48 -23.55
N MET A 109 6.40 -2.43 -22.77
CA MET A 109 5.36 -1.42 -22.49
C MET A 109 4.88 -0.66 -23.74
N LEU A 110 5.66 -0.67 -24.83
CA LEU A 110 5.29 -0.04 -26.10
C LEU A 110 4.62 -1.00 -27.07
N ASP A 111 4.57 -2.29 -26.75
CA ASP A 111 4.04 -3.31 -27.64
C ASP A 111 2.53 -3.15 -27.85
N GLU A 112 2.11 -3.23 -29.11
CA GLU A 112 0.70 -3.10 -29.49
C GLU A 112 -0.15 -4.27 -29.00
N ARG A 113 0.45 -5.45 -28.77
CA ARG A 113 -0.23 -6.62 -28.18
C ARG A 113 -0.83 -6.30 -26.81
N LEU A 114 -0.21 -5.41 -26.03
CA LEU A 114 -0.74 -5.00 -24.75
C LEU A 114 -2.07 -4.24 -24.91
N GLU A 115 -2.13 -3.29 -25.83
CA GLU A 115 -3.36 -2.55 -26.13
C GLU A 115 -4.43 -3.46 -26.74
N GLN A 116 -4.04 -4.32 -27.66
CA GLN A 116 -4.94 -5.30 -28.27
C GLN A 116 -5.57 -6.22 -27.21
N ALA A 117 -4.76 -6.78 -26.32
CA ALA A 117 -5.23 -7.65 -25.25
C ALA A 117 -6.22 -6.92 -24.32
N ILE A 118 -5.91 -5.69 -23.88
CA ILE A 118 -6.81 -4.89 -23.03
C ILE A 118 -8.16 -4.69 -23.75
N ARG A 119 -8.14 -4.30 -25.01
CA ARG A 119 -9.34 -4.03 -25.80
C ARG A 119 -10.21 -5.27 -26.02
N GLU A 120 -9.60 -6.39 -26.40
CA GLU A 120 -10.31 -7.63 -26.73
C GLU A 120 -10.89 -8.31 -25.50
N THR A 121 -10.17 -8.26 -24.38
CA THR A 121 -10.58 -8.91 -23.15
C THR A 121 -11.36 -8.00 -22.21
N GLN A 122 -11.42 -6.70 -22.51
CA GLN A 122 -12.01 -5.68 -21.62
C GLN A 122 -11.47 -5.76 -20.19
N SER A 123 -10.18 -6.03 -20.06
CA SER A 123 -9.52 -6.19 -18.76
C SER A 123 -9.53 -4.90 -17.97
N ARG A 124 -9.91 -5.00 -16.69
CA ARG A 124 -9.99 -3.86 -15.76
C ARG A 124 -8.72 -3.68 -14.94
N LEU A 125 -7.84 -4.68 -14.94
CA LEU A 125 -6.54 -4.62 -14.31
C LEU A 125 -5.48 -5.18 -15.23
N VAL A 126 -4.35 -4.49 -15.32
CA VAL A 126 -3.12 -4.95 -15.97
C VAL A 126 -2.00 -4.94 -14.95
N VAL A 127 -1.26 -6.02 -14.84
CA VAL A 127 -0.11 -6.16 -13.96
C VAL A 127 1.12 -6.51 -14.76
N LEU A 128 2.20 -5.76 -14.58
CA LEU A 128 3.52 -6.06 -15.12
C LEU A 128 4.50 -6.32 -13.96
N ASP A 129 4.94 -7.56 -13.83
CA ASP A 129 5.80 -8.07 -12.73
C ASP A 129 7.04 -8.79 -13.29
N LEU A 130 8.22 -8.24 -13.26
CA LEU A 130 8.65 -6.93 -12.79
C LEU A 130 8.72 -5.89 -13.94
N ILE A 131 8.49 -4.63 -13.62
CA ILE A 131 8.54 -3.52 -14.57
C ILE A 131 9.82 -3.50 -15.42
N GLN A 132 10.96 -3.84 -14.83
CA GLN A 132 12.26 -3.81 -15.50
C GLN A 132 12.31 -4.69 -16.75
N SER A 133 11.62 -5.82 -16.72
CA SER A 133 11.61 -6.78 -17.84
C SER A 133 10.77 -6.31 -19.04
N PHE A 134 9.92 -5.30 -18.84
CA PHE A 134 9.02 -4.77 -19.87
C PHE A 134 9.47 -3.43 -20.45
N LEU A 135 10.68 -2.98 -20.14
CA LEU A 135 11.22 -1.71 -20.65
C LEU A 135 11.70 -1.83 -22.11
N GLY A 136 12.25 -2.98 -22.48
CA GLY A 136 12.95 -3.20 -23.74
C GLY A 136 14.47 -3.17 -23.55
N ALA A 137 15.19 -3.92 -24.39
CA ALA A 137 16.63 -4.15 -24.25
C ALA A 137 17.51 -2.88 -24.37
N GLU A 138 17.05 -1.90 -25.14
CA GLU A 138 17.77 -0.65 -25.43
C GLU A 138 17.48 0.46 -24.41
N VAL A 139 16.58 0.23 -23.43
CA VAL A 139 16.11 1.26 -22.50
C VAL A 139 16.93 1.28 -21.23
N ASP A 140 17.60 2.39 -20.96
CA ASP A 140 18.25 2.64 -19.67
C ASP A 140 17.23 3.16 -18.64
N MET A 141 16.91 2.32 -17.64
CA MET A 141 15.95 2.65 -16.58
C MET A 141 16.33 3.86 -15.72
N HIS A 142 17.56 4.36 -15.83
CA HIS A 142 18.03 5.54 -15.10
C HIS A 142 17.89 6.84 -15.90
N ARG A 143 17.54 6.76 -17.19
CA ARG A 143 17.42 7.92 -18.07
C ARG A 143 15.97 8.38 -18.20
N ALA A 144 15.71 9.58 -17.74
CA ALA A 144 14.40 10.21 -17.76
C ALA A 144 13.76 10.27 -19.16
N ASN A 145 14.55 10.61 -20.17
CA ASN A 145 14.12 10.74 -21.57
C ASN A 145 13.68 9.40 -22.18
N GLU A 146 14.17 8.29 -21.66
CA GLU A 146 13.81 6.95 -22.12
C GLU A 146 12.58 6.41 -21.36
N ILE A 147 12.47 6.70 -20.06
CA ILE A 147 11.36 6.22 -19.23
C ILE A 147 10.04 6.99 -19.45
N ARG A 148 10.11 8.32 -19.68
CA ARG A 148 8.90 9.15 -19.85
C ARG A 148 7.97 8.68 -20.99
N PRO A 149 8.46 8.34 -22.19
CA PRO A 149 7.61 7.85 -23.27
C PRO A 149 6.88 6.55 -22.90
N LEU A 150 7.58 5.61 -22.24
CA LEU A 150 7.03 4.33 -21.78
C LEU A 150 5.88 4.55 -20.80
N MET A 151 6.15 5.33 -19.75
CA MET A 151 5.16 5.64 -18.72
C MET A 151 3.98 6.43 -19.28
N LYS A 152 4.22 7.34 -20.24
CA LYS A 152 3.15 8.06 -20.94
C LYS A 152 2.26 7.11 -21.72
N ARG A 153 2.84 6.16 -22.47
CA ARG A 153 2.08 5.16 -23.24
C ARG A 153 1.18 4.34 -22.34
N VAL A 154 1.73 3.79 -21.25
CA VAL A 154 0.96 2.99 -20.30
C VAL A 154 -0.13 3.82 -19.60
N SER A 155 0.15 5.08 -19.27
CA SER A 155 -0.84 5.98 -18.68
C SER A 155 -2.00 6.28 -19.66
N VAL A 156 -1.70 6.47 -20.94
CA VAL A 156 -2.73 6.68 -21.98
C VAL A 156 -3.60 5.43 -22.14
N LEU A 157 -3.00 4.23 -22.10
CA LEU A 157 -3.76 2.97 -22.18
C LEU A 157 -4.69 2.82 -20.97
N ALA A 158 -4.15 3.06 -19.77
CA ALA A 158 -4.94 3.01 -18.53
C ALA A 158 -6.17 3.92 -18.61
N GLU A 159 -5.96 5.17 -19.05
CA GLU A 159 -7.01 6.18 -19.16
C GLU A 159 -8.03 5.83 -20.25
N LYS A 160 -7.56 5.47 -21.45
CA LYS A 160 -8.38 5.13 -22.60
C LYS A 160 -9.32 3.95 -22.36
N TYR A 161 -8.83 2.93 -21.68
CA TYR A 161 -9.60 1.69 -21.40
C TYR A 161 -10.16 1.63 -19.99
N HIS A 162 -9.97 2.70 -19.21
CA HIS A 162 -10.42 2.78 -17.82
C HIS A 162 -10.04 1.55 -17.01
N CYS A 163 -8.81 1.05 -17.20
CA CYS A 163 -8.23 -0.04 -16.45
C CYS A 163 -7.18 0.48 -15.43
N ALA A 164 -7.07 -0.17 -14.30
CA ALA A 164 -5.95 0.06 -13.39
C ALA A 164 -4.69 -0.62 -13.96
N VAL A 165 -3.54 0.05 -13.87
CA VAL A 165 -2.26 -0.57 -14.25
C VAL A 165 -1.36 -0.62 -13.01
N ILE A 166 -0.93 -1.82 -12.63
CA ILE A 166 0.03 -2.05 -11.56
C ILE A 166 1.37 -2.41 -12.17
N LEU A 167 2.39 -1.66 -11.80
CA LEU A 167 3.79 -1.92 -12.15
C LEU A 167 4.52 -2.34 -10.87
N ILE A 168 4.96 -3.60 -10.83
CA ILE A 168 5.71 -4.12 -9.69
C ILE A 168 7.21 -3.94 -9.95
N GLY A 169 7.97 -3.51 -8.94
CA GLY A 169 9.41 -3.37 -9.10
C GLY A 169 10.19 -3.50 -7.80
N HIS A 170 11.49 -3.73 -7.96
CA HIS A 170 12.42 -3.75 -6.85
C HIS A 170 12.95 -2.36 -6.52
N MET A 171 13.19 -2.12 -5.23
CA MET A 171 13.83 -0.89 -4.79
C MET A 171 15.33 -0.91 -5.08
N ASN A 172 15.89 0.27 -5.32
CA ASN A 172 17.33 0.43 -5.49
C ASN A 172 18.04 0.33 -4.13
N LYS A 173 19.03 -0.57 -4.02
CA LYS A 173 19.78 -0.83 -2.76
C LYS A 173 20.72 0.31 -2.35
N ASN A 174 21.09 1.19 -3.29
CA ASN A 174 22.20 2.16 -3.11
C ASN A 174 21.78 3.54 -2.58
N SER A 175 20.51 3.76 -2.23
CA SER A 175 20.08 5.07 -1.73
C SER A 175 19.97 5.06 -0.21
N ALA A 176 20.98 5.59 0.47
CA ALA A 176 20.88 6.04 1.86
C ALA A 176 20.09 7.35 1.89
N GLY A 177 18.76 7.29 2.08
CA GLY A 177 17.92 8.49 2.07
C GLY A 177 16.48 8.22 2.46
N LYS A 178 15.64 9.28 2.40
CA LYS A 178 14.21 9.19 2.62
C LYS A 178 13.55 8.20 1.65
N SER A 179 12.41 7.62 2.02
CA SER A 179 11.64 6.65 1.24
C SER A 179 11.41 7.07 -0.21
N SER A 180 11.19 8.36 -0.46
CA SER A 180 11.00 8.94 -1.80
C SER A 180 12.21 8.80 -2.73
N TYR A 181 13.42 8.55 -2.19
CA TYR A 181 14.66 8.42 -2.99
C TYR A 181 15.10 6.96 -3.21
N ARG A 182 14.46 5.99 -2.55
CA ARG A 182 14.73 4.56 -2.74
C ARG A 182 13.95 3.93 -3.89
N GLY A 183 13.39 4.76 -4.79
CA GLY A 183 12.54 4.32 -5.89
C GLY A 183 13.22 3.46 -6.94
N LEU A 184 12.40 2.91 -7.80
CA LEU A 184 12.77 2.23 -9.03
C LEU A 184 13.61 3.16 -9.93
N GLY A 185 14.88 2.89 -10.18
CA GLY A 185 15.70 3.55 -11.19
C GLY A 185 15.54 5.08 -11.25
N SER A 186 14.98 5.55 -12.35
CA SER A 186 14.70 6.98 -12.55
C SER A 186 13.53 7.47 -11.67
N ILE A 187 13.67 8.68 -11.14
CA ILE A 187 12.60 9.41 -10.44
C ILE A 187 11.35 9.60 -11.35
N ASP A 188 11.50 9.51 -12.66
CA ASP A 188 10.43 9.68 -13.62
C ASP A 188 9.39 8.56 -13.58
N PHE A 189 9.74 7.36 -13.13
CA PHE A 189 8.75 6.32 -12.83
C PHE A 189 7.75 6.80 -11.79
N GLN A 190 8.26 7.32 -10.67
CA GLN A 190 7.42 7.82 -9.60
C GLN A 190 6.69 9.11 -10.00
N ALA A 191 7.34 9.97 -10.81
CA ALA A 191 6.73 11.22 -11.27
C ALA A 191 5.49 10.96 -12.14
N ALA A 192 5.55 9.97 -13.03
CA ALA A 192 4.47 9.62 -13.95
C ALA A 192 3.32 8.86 -13.27
N ALA A 193 3.59 8.03 -12.26
CA ALA A 193 2.57 7.30 -11.52
C ALA A 193 1.72 8.23 -10.65
N ARG A 194 0.43 7.91 -10.49
CA ARG A 194 -0.50 8.66 -9.63
C ARG A 194 -0.54 8.12 -8.21
N SER A 195 -0.20 6.87 -8.02
CA SER A 195 -0.01 6.22 -6.72
C SER A 195 1.31 5.48 -6.72
N VAL A 196 2.09 5.61 -5.65
CA VAL A 196 3.32 4.86 -5.44
C VAL A 196 3.26 4.27 -4.04
N LEU A 197 3.32 2.95 -4.00
CA LEU A 197 3.22 2.15 -2.79
C LEU A 197 4.53 1.47 -2.52
N ILE A 198 4.84 1.33 -1.24
CA ILE A 198 5.94 0.49 -0.78
C ILE A 198 5.38 -0.68 0.02
N VAL A 199 5.93 -1.86 -0.23
CA VAL A 199 5.67 -3.07 0.56
C VAL A 199 6.94 -3.46 1.27
N GLY A 200 6.84 -3.63 2.58
CA GLY A 200 7.99 -4.03 3.39
C GLY A 200 7.58 -4.77 4.64
N ARG A 201 8.56 -5.47 5.21
CA ARG A 201 8.42 -6.30 6.40
C ARG A 201 8.58 -5.47 7.66
N VAL A 202 7.74 -5.73 8.66
CA VAL A 202 7.91 -5.15 9.99
C VAL A 202 9.09 -5.83 10.68
N LYS A 203 10.09 -5.06 11.09
CA LYS A 203 11.38 -5.59 11.59
C LYS A 203 11.25 -6.58 12.74
N ASN A 204 10.32 -6.36 13.65
CA ASN A 204 10.13 -7.18 14.85
C ASN A 204 9.03 -8.24 14.70
N GLU A 205 8.31 -8.24 13.58
CA GLU A 205 7.22 -9.14 13.25
C GLU A 205 7.42 -9.63 11.81
N PRO A 206 8.34 -10.60 11.60
CA PRO A 206 8.79 -10.96 10.25
C PRO A 206 7.71 -11.57 9.36
N GLU A 207 6.60 -12.01 9.91
CA GLU A 207 5.40 -12.47 9.20
C GLU A 207 4.48 -11.32 8.76
N ILE A 208 4.62 -10.13 9.36
CA ILE A 208 3.82 -8.96 9.02
C ILE A 208 4.48 -8.15 7.91
N ARG A 209 3.70 -7.86 6.88
CA ARG A 209 4.05 -6.94 5.79
C ARG A 209 3.12 -5.75 5.82
N VAL A 210 3.61 -4.61 5.44
CA VAL A 210 2.82 -3.38 5.40
C VAL A 210 2.94 -2.71 4.04
N VAL A 211 1.82 -2.21 3.55
CA VAL A 211 1.69 -1.38 2.36
C VAL A 211 1.54 0.06 2.79
N CYS A 212 2.46 0.92 2.41
CA CYS A 212 2.43 2.34 2.72
C CYS A 212 2.43 3.19 1.44
N HIS A 213 1.75 4.34 1.46
CA HIS A 213 1.94 5.35 0.42
C HIS A 213 3.32 6.00 0.52
N VAL A 214 3.97 6.15 -0.63
CA VAL A 214 5.13 7.04 -0.85
C VAL A 214 4.67 8.29 -1.60
N LYS A 215 3.63 8.12 -2.45
CA LYS A 215 3.00 9.19 -3.21
C LYS A 215 1.53 8.86 -3.42
N SER A 216 0.67 9.83 -3.13
CA SER A 216 -0.73 9.84 -3.54
C SER A 216 -1.04 11.19 -4.21
N SER A 217 -1.51 11.16 -5.47
CA SER A 217 -1.78 12.39 -6.24
C SER A 217 -3.27 12.67 -6.43
N LEU A 218 -4.14 11.75 -6.03
CA LEU A 218 -5.58 11.77 -6.35
C LEU A 218 -6.48 11.73 -5.11
N ALA A 219 -5.91 11.36 -3.97
CA ALA A 219 -6.59 11.36 -2.67
C ALA A 219 -5.57 11.67 -1.58
N SER A 220 -6.04 11.93 -0.36
CA SER A 220 -5.16 11.94 0.81
C SER A 220 -4.47 10.58 0.96
N GLU A 221 -3.25 10.58 1.48
CA GLU A 221 -2.59 9.33 1.82
C GLU A 221 -3.44 8.57 2.84
N GLY A 222 -3.81 7.32 2.49
CA GLY A 222 -4.53 6.46 3.42
C GLY A 222 -3.61 5.97 4.54
N LYS A 223 -4.23 5.46 5.61
CA LYS A 223 -3.48 4.70 6.61
C LYS A 223 -2.84 3.49 5.94
N SER A 224 -1.66 3.11 6.41
CA SER A 224 -1.00 1.90 5.91
C SER A 224 -1.84 0.66 6.19
N ILE A 225 -1.73 -0.35 5.33
CA ILE A 225 -2.47 -1.61 5.45
C ILE A 225 -1.49 -2.74 5.64
N ALA A 226 -1.74 -3.60 6.63
CA ALA A 226 -0.93 -4.77 6.89
C ALA A 226 -1.59 -6.05 6.38
N PHE A 227 -0.73 -7.01 6.04
CA PHE A 227 -1.09 -8.39 5.79
C PHE A 227 -0.07 -9.33 6.44
N ARG A 228 -0.53 -10.49 6.87
CA ARG A 228 0.32 -11.58 7.31
C ARG A 228 0.69 -12.43 6.11
N LEU A 229 1.95 -12.83 6.05
CA LEU A 229 2.44 -13.79 5.08
C LEU A 229 3.29 -14.80 5.84
N ASP A 230 2.70 -15.94 6.10
CA ASP A 230 3.28 -17.03 6.86
C ASP A 230 3.27 -18.33 6.04
N LYS A 231 4.22 -19.23 6.31
CA LYS A 231 4.36 -20.48 5.54
C LYS A 231 3.25 -21.49 5.84
N GLU A 232 2.70 -21.47 7.05
CA GLU A 232 1.70 -22.43 7.49
C GLU A 232 0.27 -21.89 7.29
N SER A 233 0.02 -20.63 7.71
CA SER A 233 -1.28 -19.98 7.61
C SER A 233 -1.54 -19.28 6.27
N GLY A 234 -0.52 -19.11 5.45
CA GLY A 234 -0.63 -18.47 4.14
C GLY A 234 -0.73 -16.95 4.22
N PHE A 235 -1.63 -16.37 3.43
CA PHE A 235 -1.87 -14.93 3.33
C PHE A 235 -3.17 -14.55 4.07
N GLU A 236 -3.10 -13.47 4.87
CA GLU A 236 -4.25 -12.91 5.57
C GLU A 236 -4.16 -11.38 5.63
N TRP A 237 -5.22 -10.66 5.24
CA TRP A 237 -5.33 -9.23 5.50
C TRP A 237 -5.52 -8.97 6.99
N ILE A 238 -4.73 -8.04 7.55
CA ILE A 238 -4.84 -7.64 8.97
C ILE A 238 -5.65 -6.35 9.10
N GLY A 239 -5.61 -5.50 8.06
CA GLY A 239 -6.26 -4.19 8.06
C GLY A 239 -5.30 -3.04 8.33
N GLU A 240 -5.82 -1.93 8.87
CA GLU A 240 -5.04 -0.72 9.10
C GLU A 240 -3.88 -0.94 10.08
N TYR A 241 -2.74 -0.35 9.74
CA TYR A 241 -1.52 -0.46 10.53
C TYR A 241 -0.82 0.89 10.65
N ASP A 242 -0.52 1.31 11.88
CA ASP A 242 0.03 2.63 12.17
C ASP A 242 1.57 2.65 12.00
N ILE A 243 2.01 2.73 10.73
CA ILE A 243 3.41 2.88 10.36
C ILE A 243 3.53 3.72 9.09
N SER A 244 4.49 4.62 9.03
CA SER A 244 4.80 5.39 7.83
C SER A 244 5.79 4.65 6.92
N ALA A 245 5.86 5.05 5.65
CA ALA A 245 6.86 4.51 4.71
C ALA A 245 8.30 4.73 5.20
N ASP A 246 8.60 5.89 5.79
CA ASP A 246 9.92 6.20 6.34
C ASP A 246 10.25 5.34 7.58
N ASP A 247 9.29 5.10 8.46
CA ASP A 247 9.48 4.23 9.62
C ASP A 247 9.66 2.76 9.20
N LEU A 248 8.89 2.30 8.20
CA LEU A 248 9.01 0.95 7.64
C LEU A 248 10.42 0.73 7.07
N LEU A 249 10.92 1.65 6.25
CA LEU A 249 12.23 1.55 5.61
C LEU A 249 13.40 1.73 6.57
N SER A 250 13.25 2.57 7.59
CA SER A 250 14.28 2.74 8.61
C SER A 250 14.30 1.62 9.65
N GLY A 251 13.29 0.75 9.62
CA GLY A 251 13.09 -0.29 10.63
C GLY A 251 12.73 0.27 12.01
N ASN A 252 12.26 1.51 12.06
CA ASN A 252 11.82 2.17 13.28
C ASN A 252 10.32 1.92 13.49
N CYS A 253 9.97 0.89 14.23
CA CYS A 253 8.58 0.59 14.61
C CYS A 253 8.07 1.59 15.67
N ARG A 254 7.98 2.88 15.32
CA ARG A 254 7.48 3.93 16.24
C ARG A 254 6.00 3.73 16.55
N GLY A 255 5.20 3.29 15.57
CA GLY A 255 3.76 3.09 15.74
C GLY A 255 3.39 2.06 16.80
N GLN A 256 4.08 0.91 16.85
CA GLN A 256 3.87 -0.10 17.90
C GLN A 256 4.22 0.40 19.31
N LYS A 257 5.33 1.16 19.45
CA LYS A 257 5.70 1.73 20.73
C LYS A 257 4.67 2.75 21.22
N THR A 258 4.09 3.52 20.31
CA THR A 258 3.05 4.51 20.62
C THR A 258 1.72 3.82 20.93
N LYS A 259 1.35 2.75 20.21
CA LYS A 259 0.13 1.97 20.45
C LYS A 259 0.21 1.24 21.79
N GLY A 260 1.30 0.52 22.05
CA GLY A 260 1.54 -0.12 23.33
C GLY A 260 1.61 0.87 24.51
N ALA A 261 2.20 2.05 24.31
CA ALA A 261 2.20 3.11 25.33
C ALA A 261 0.79 3.70 25.55
N LYS A 262 -0.02 3.83 24.49
CA LYS A 262 -1.40 4.30 24.59
C LYS A 262 -2.31 3.28 25.28
N GLU A 263 -2.21 2.01 24.91
CA GLU A 263 -2.93 0.90 25.56
C GLU A 263 -2.54 0.77 27.02
N PHE A 264 -1.26 0.81 27.33
CA PHE A 264 -0.74 0.86 28.69
C PHE A 264 -1.30 2.04 29.49
N LEU A 265 -1.34 3.26 28.91
CA LEU A 265 -1.91 4.43 29.58
C LEU A 265 -3.42 4.28 29.78
N LEU A 266 -4.14 3.71 28.82
CA LEU A 266 -5.58 3.44 28.95
C LEU A 266 -5.85 2.41 30.07
N GLU A 267 -5.04 1.35 30.14
CA GLU A 267 -5.11 0.35 31.22
C GLU A 267 -4.85 0.98 32.60
N MET A 268 -3.76 1.74 32.72
CA MET A 268 -3.39 2.40 33.98
C MET A 268 -4.40 3.44 34.46
N LEU A 269 -5.14 4.06 33.53
CA LEU A 269 -6.12 5.10 33.83
C LEU A 269 -7.57 4.58 33.85
N ALA A 270 -7.80 3.27 33.67
CA ALA A 270 -9.12 2.68 33.61
C ALA A 270 -9.92 2.91 34.91
N ASP A 271 -9.27 2.85 36.05
CA ASP A 271 -9.89 2.99 37.38
C ASP A 271 -9.79 4.41 37.97
N GLY A 272 -9.27 5.36 37.22
CA GLY A 272 -9.20 6.77 37.64
C GLY A 272 -7.86 7.45 37.42
N THR A 273 -7.57 8.47 38.22
CA THR A 273 -6.33 9.26 38.14
C THR A 273 -5.18 8.53 38.84
N VAL A 274 -4.04 8.42 38.14
CA VAL A 274 -2.81 7.80 38.70
C VAL A 274 -1.69 8.83 38.69
N GLU A 275 -0.82 8.80 39.72
CA GLU A 275 0.34 9.69 39.78
C GLU A 275 1.33 9.41 38.65
N GLN A 276 1.88 10.47 38.06
CA GLN A 276 2.84 10.38 36.96
C GLN A 276 4.04 9.48 37.26
N ASN A 277 4.56 9.54 38.50
CA ASN A 277 5.71 8.72 38.91
C ASN A 277 5.37 7.23 38.94
N ALA A 278 4.15 6.86 39.30
CA ALA A 278 3.69 5.48 39.30
C ALA A 278 3.56 4.96 37.83
N ILE A 279 3.02 5.78 36.94
CA ILE A 279 2.92 5.45 35.49
C ILE A 279 4.32 5.25 34.91
N LEU A 280 5.29 6.13 35.22
CA LEU A 280 6.66 6.02 34.70
C LEU A 280 7.38 4.78 35.21
N LYS A 281 7.24 4.45 36.51
CA LYS A 281 7.81 3.25 37.07
C LYS A 281 7.27 1.97 36.46
N GLU A 282 5.96 1.91 36.26
CA GLU A 282 5.30 0.75 35.63
C GLU A 282 5.64 0.64 34.15
N ALA A 283 5.75 1.79 33.44
CA ALA A 283 6.21 1.82 32.06
C ALA A 283 7.65 1.27 31.91
N GLU A 284 8.56 1.65 32.83
CA GLU A 284 9.93 1.13 32.86
C GLU A 284 9.97 -0.38 33.11
N SER A 285 9.16 -0.88 34.05
CA SER A 285 9.06 -2.32 34.34
C SER A 285 8.60 -3.16 33.14
N ARG A 286 7.72 -2.58 32.30
CA ARG A 286 7.21 -3.19 31.05
C ARG A 286 8.07 -2.87 29.81
N GLY A 287 9.25 -2.26 30.00
CA GLY A 287 10.19 -1.93 28.91
C GLY A 287 9.75 -0.79 27.98
N ILE A 288 8.74 -0.02 28.37
CA ILE A 288 8.25 1.13 27.61
C ILE A 288 9.14 2.35 27.94
N LYS A 289 10.07 2.69 27.02
CA LYS A 289 11.00 3.80 27.22
C LYS A 289 10.36 5.14 26.83
N GLY A 290 10.14 6.04 27.79
CA GLY A 290 9.80 7.44 27.52
C GLY A 290 11.00 8.24 27.02
N LYS A 291 10.80 9.10 25.98
CA LYS A 291 11.81 10.11 25.64
C LYS A 291 11.80 11.19 26.72
N HIS A 292 12.93 11.37 27.40
CA HIS A 292 13.20 12.57 28.19
C HIS A 292 13.46 13.73 27.20
N SER A 293 12.41 14.47 26.80
CA SER A 293 12.59 15.83 26.31
C SER A 293 12.62 16.73 27.53
N GLY A 294 13.67 17.53 27.69
CA GLY A 294 13.86 18.44 28.83
C GLY A 294 12.81 19.56 28.81
N VAL A 295 11.65 19.29 29.38
CA VAL A 295 10.63 20.27 29.72
C VAL A 295 10.41 20.18 31.22
N GLN A 296 10.52 21.33 31.86
CA GLN A 296 10.37 21.53 33.30
C GLN A 296 9.19 20.76 33.90
N ARG A 297 9.41 20.22 35.09
CA ARG A 297 8.47 19.47 35.93
C ARG A 297 7.23 20.30 36.29
N ASN A 298 6.25 20.34 35.41
CA ASN A 298 4.90 20.72 35.84
C ASN A 298 4.15 19.43 36.15
N ARG A 299 3.55 19.35 37.31
CA ARG A 299 2.66 18.27 37.75
C ARG A 299 1.49 18.15 36.76
N LEU A 300 1.62 17.28 35.79
CA LEU A 300 0.53 16.88 34.93
C LEU A 300 -0.26 15.76 35.62
N VAL A 301 -1.49 16.05 35.96
CA VAL A 301 -2.46 15.05 36.44
C VAL A 301 -3.24 14.57 35.22
N PHE A 302 -3.12 13.30 34.88
CA PHE A 302 -3.91 12.68 33.83
C PHE A 302 -5.24 12.21 34.42
N SER A 303 -6.36 12.63 33.81
CA SER A 303 -7.68 12.13 34.18
C SER A 303 -8.48 11.77 32.93
N GLN A 304 -9.13 10.63 32.96
CA GLN A 304 -10.11 10.25 31.95
C GLN A 304 -11.48 10.84 32.34
N LYS A 305 -12.01 11.75 31.52
CA LYS A 305 -13.44 12.14 31.65
C LYS A 305 -14.28 10.98 31.12
N ARG A 306 -15.11 10.38 31.97
CA ARG A 306 -16.21 9.53 31.53
C ARG A 306 -17.08 10.34 30.59
N GLN A 307 -17.25 9.94 29.33
CA GLN A 307 -18.28 10.46 28.45
C GLN A 307 -19.63 9.98 28.95
N GLY A 308 -20.24 10.77 29.81
CA GLY A 308 -21.67 10.82 30.00
C GLY A 308 -22.23 11.81 28.98
N ILE A 309 -23.30 11.45 28.36
CA ILE A 309 -24.07 12.18 27.37
C ILE A 309 -24.25 13.66 27.73
N ALA A 310 -24.05 14.51 26.72
CA ALA A 310 -24.39 15.95 26.62
C ALA A 310 -23.38 16.99 27.12
N GLY A 311 -23.04 17.93 26.21
CA GLY A 311 -22.73 19.32 26.53
C GLY A 311 -21.30 19.75 26.24
N HIS A 312 -21.22 20.69 25.34
CA HIS A 312 -20.09 21.54 24.97
C HIS A 312 -19.19 21.95 26.15
N GLY A 313 -17.87 21.83 25.98
CA GLY A 313 -16.90 22.28 26.95
C GLY A 313 -15.54 22.59 26.37
N CYS A 314 -15.37 23.84 26.03
CA CYS A 314 -14.21 24.58 25.58
C CYS A 314 -12.91 24.24 26.36
N CYS A 315 -11.85 23.84 25.64
CA CYS A 315 -10.49 23.88 26.14
C CYS A 315 -10.02 25.32 26.24
N ARG A 316 -9.87 25.86 27.43
CA ARG A 316 -9.14 27.10 27.65
C ARG A 316 -7.67 26.80 27.94
N ASN A 317 -6.82 27.19 26.99
CA ASN A 317 -5.41 27.47 27.26
C ASN A 317 -5.32 28.64 28.24
N LYS A 318 -4.67 28.43 29.36
CA LYS A 318 -4.10 29.51 30.15
C LYS A 318 -2.60 29.49 29.97
N SER A 319 -2.11 30.28 29.03
CA SER A 319 -0.76 30.82 29.06
C SER A 319 -0.79 32.07 29.93
N THR A 320 -0.03 32.10 31.00
CA THR A 320 0.44 33.34 31.59
C THR A 320 1.81 33.11 32.20
N TRP A 321 2.76 33.88 31.64
CA TRP A 321 4.12 34.28 32.09
C TRP A 321 5.17 33.19 32.21
#